data_a3b07d130f6cd334d00254539c90887d
#
_entry.id   a3b07d130f6cd334d00254539c90887d
#
_cell.length_a   1.000
_cell.length_b   1.000
_cell.length_c   1.000
_cell.angle_alpha   90.00
_cell.angle_beta   90.00
_cell.angle_gamma   90.00
#
_symmetry.space_group_name_H-M   'P 1'
#
loop_
_entity.id
_entity.type
_entity.pdbx_description
1 polymer ?
#
loop_
_entity_poly.entity_id
_entity_poly.type
_entity_poly.pdbx_seq_one_letter_code
_entity_poly.pdbx_strand_id
1 'polypeptide(L)'
;FVNIITRRYLRQSNVKLISLNMQNHQRLLIIDFGSQVTQLIARRLRELSIYCEIHPFQNVTEKFLQEFKAEAIILSGGPSSITDENSPRPPNLVFELDIPILGICYGQQVMMAMLGGHVDKGVGTAEFGRAILHKTDRETTLLEGWFSTNQEQVWMSHGDHVSKIAPGFEVFATSQNAPFAIIANHERKLYAVQFHPEVHHTPKGSTLLENFCRIAGFSGDWT
;
A
#
# COMPACT_ATOMS: atom_id res chain seq x y z
N PHE A 1 45.74 21.17 -20.89
CA PHE A 1 45.15 19.89 -21.40
C PHE A 1 44.89 18.88 -20.27
N VAL A 2 45.68 18.83 -19.18
CA VAL A 2 45.51 17.87 -18.05
C VAL A 2 44.21 18.13 -17.27
N ASN A 3 43.73 19.37 -17.17
CA ASN A 3 42.58 19.74 -16.33
C ASN A 3 41.20 19.32 -16.89
N ILE A 4 41.07 19.05 -18.20
CA ILE A 4 39.79 18.65 -18.81
C ILE A 4 39.58 17.14 -18.70
N ILE A 5 40.63 16.36 -18.80
CA ILE A 5 40.57 14.89 -18.71
C ILE A 5 40.26 14.48 -17.27
N THR A 6 40.88 15.13 -16.27
CA THR A 6 40.65 14.84 -14.84
C THR A 6 39.22 15.19 -14.42
N ARG A 7 38.64 16.30 -14.92
CA ARG A 7 37.24 16.67 -14.65
C ARG A 7 36.22 15.72 -15.30
N ARG A 8 36.55 15.15 -16.45
CA ARG A 8 35.69 14.17 -17.14
C ARG A 8 35.70 12.82 -16.42
N TYR A 9 36.86 12.38 -15.92
CA TYR A 9 37.00 11.14 -15.12
C TYR A 9 36.27 11.26 -13.77
N LEU A 10 36.41 12.39 -13.06
CA LEU A 10 35.70 12.63 -11.80
C LEU A 10 34.17 12.74 -11.98
N ARG A 11 33.70 13.26 -13.11
CA ARG A 11 32.27 13.30 -13.43
C ARG A 11 31.71 11.91 -13.76
N GLN A 12 32.46 11.10 -14.49
CA GLN A 12 32.06 9.70 -14.81
C GLN A 12 32.10 8.79 -13.58
N SER A 13 33.10 8.94 -12.70
CA SER A 13 33.18 8.19 -11.44
C SER A 13 32.07 8.62 -10.45
N ASN A 14 31.75 9.90 -10.35
CA ASN A 14 30.62 10.36 -9.51
C ASN A 14 29.26 9.89 -10.05
N VAL A 15 29.05 9.92 -11.37
CA VAL A 15 27.81 9.37 -11.97
C VAL A 15 27.71 7.86 -11.75
N LYS A 16 28.83 7.13 -11.82
CA LYS A 16 28.86 5.69 -11.56
C LYS A 16 28.71 5.36 -10.07
N LEU A 17 29.24 6.18 -9.15
CA LEU A 17 28.99 6.07 -7.71
C LEU A 17 27.54 6.39 -7.33
N ILE A 18 26.96 7.44 -7.94
CA ILE A 18 25.57 7.79 -7.74
C ILE A 18 24.65 6.68 -8.29
N SER A 19 24.96 6.12 -9.46
CA SER A 19 24.18 5.00 -10.01
C SER A 19 24.35 3.69 -9.21
N LEU A 20 25.53 3.45 -8.63
CA LEU A 20 25.78 2.29 -7.74
C LEU A 20 25.09 2.47 -6.38
N ASN A 21 25.03 3.68 -5.84
CA ASN A 21 24.28 3.96 -4.60
C ASN A 21 22.75 3.88 -4.83
N MET A 22 22.23 4.27 -6.01
CA MET A 22 20.82 4.12 -6.34
C MET A 22 20.40 2.65 -6.57
N GLN A 23 21.34 1.72 -6.78
CA GLN A 23 21.07 0.29 -6.97
C GLN A 23 20.95 -0.51 -5.66
N ASN A 24 21.26 0.08 -4.51
CA ASN A 24 21.33 -0.65 -3.24
C ASN A 24 20.19 -0.37 -2.26
N HIS A 25 19.22 0.49 -2.60
CA HIS A 25 18.07 0.73 -1.71
C HIS A 25 16.92 -0.22 -2.05
N GLN A 26 16.34 -0.79 -1.02
CA GLN A 26 15.07 -1.50 -1.13
C GLN A 26 14.01 -0.56 -1.70
N ARG A 27 13.17 -1.05 -2.62
CA ARG A 27 12.22 -0.23 -3.37
C ARG A 27 10.78 -0.60 -3.03
N LEU A 28 10.03 0.37 -2.55
CA LEU A 28 8.59 0.25 -2.37
C LEU A 28 7.87 0.97 -3.52
N LEU A 29 7.01 0.25 -4.23
CA LEU A 29 6.18 0.80 -5.29
C LEU A 29 4.81 1.19 -4.74
N ILE A 30 4.39 2.42 -4.96
CA ILE A 30 3.02 2.87 -4.73
C ILE A 30 2.32 2.95 -6.08
N ILE A 31 1.30 2.10 -6.29
CA ILE A 31 0.45 2.15 -7.48
C ILE A 31 -0.70 3.12 -7.18
N ASP A 32 -0.72 4.24 -7.92
CA ASP A 32 -1.68 5.32 -7.72
C ASP A 32 -2.93 5.12 -8.60
N PHE A 33 -4.08 4.98 -7.95
CA PHE A 33 -5.39 4.92 -8.59
C PHE A 33 -6.12 6.27 -8.64
N GLY A 34 -5.39 7.36 -8.44
CA GLY A 34 -5.90 8.73 -8.53
C GLY A 34 -6.42 9.30 -7.22
N SER A 35 -5.98 8.77 -6.08
CA SER A 35 -6.33 9.34 -4.78
C SER A 35 -5.67 10.70 -4.57
N GLN A 36 -6.42 11.66 -4.03
CA GLN A 36 -5.88 12.95 -3.61
C GLN A 36 -4.86 12.85 -2.46
N VAL A 37 -4.84 11.74 -1.74
CA VAL A 37 -3.97 11.52 -0.57
C VAL A 37 -2.82 10.54 -0.82
N THR A 38 -2.62 10.07 -2.06
CA THR A 38 -1.50 9.14 -2.39
C THR A 38 -0.14 9.71 -1.98
N GLN A 39 0.07 11.02 -2.12
CA GLN A 39 1.32 11.69 -1.71
C GLN A 39 1.56 11.58 -0.19
N LEU A 40 0.51 11.46 0.62
CA LEU A 40 0.66 11.28 2.06
C LEU A 40 1.21 9.89 2.39
N ILE A 41 0.86 8.84 1.60
CA ILE A 41 1.46 7.51 1.75
C ILE A 41 2.98 7.61 1.59
N ALA A 42 3.44 8.20 0.47
CA ALA A 42 4.87 8.38 0.22
C ALA A 42 5.55 9.23 1.30
N ARG A 43 4.88 10.29 1.78
CA ARG A 43 5.40 11.12 2.87
C ARG A 43 5.61 10.30 4.14
N ARG A 44 4.61 9.50 4.56
CA ARG A 44 4.73 8.63 5.76
C ARG A 44 5.85 7.62 5.64
N LEU A 45 6.01 7.01 4.46
CA LEU A 45 7.10 6.07 4.20
C LEU A 45 8.48 6.75 4.27
N ARG A 46 8.61 7.96 3.72
CA ARG A 46 9.86 8.75 3.79
C ARG A 46 10.18 9.20 5.21
N GLU A 47 9.17 9.52 6.02
CA GLU A 47 9.33 9.78 7.45
C GLU A 47 9.89 8.55 8.21
N LEU A 48 9.69 7.33 7.67
CA LEU A 48 10.27 6.06 8.15
C LEU A 48 11.61 5.71 7.47
N SER A 49 12.18 6.62 6.68
CA SER A 49 13.39 6.40 5.87
C SER A 49 13.27 5.23 4.87
N ILE A 50 12.09 5.07 4.28
CA ILE A 50 11.81 4.07 3.24
C ILE A 50 11.81 4.74 1.86
N TYR A 51 12.64 4.24 0.94
CA TYR A 51 12.59 4.66 -0.46
C TYR A 51 11.33 4.16 -1.13
N CYS A 52 10.55 5.09 -1.70
CA CYS A 52 9.31 4.76 -2.40
C CYS A 52 9.11 5.62 -3.64
N GLU A 53 8.50 5.04 -4.65
CA GLU A 53 8.09 5.73 -5.87
C GLU A 53 6.59 5.59 -6.10
N ILE A 54 5.95 6.66 -6.58
CA ILE A 54 4.53 6.68 -6.95
C ILE A 54 4.45 6.58 -8.48
N HIS A 55 3.75 5.58 -8.96
CA HIS A 55 3.46 5.41 -10.38
C HIS A 55 1.95 5.29 -10.62
N PRO A 56 1.38 6.10 -11.54
CA PRO A 56 -0.01 5.94 -11.96
C PRO A 56 -0.24 4.53 -12.50
N PHE A 57 -1.39 3.94 -12.18
CA PHE A 57 -1.69 2.54 -12.55
C PHE A 57 -1.57 2.28 -14.06
N GLN A 58 -1.86 3.29 -14.91
CA GLN A 58 -1.75 3.18 -16.36
C GLN A 58 -0.29 2.93 -16.84
N ASN A 59 0.69 3.37 -16.06
CA ASN A 59 2.11 3.24 -16.36
C ASN A 59 2.71 1.94 -15.79
N VAL A 60 1.98 1.24 -14.93
CA VAL A 60 2.43 0.00 -14.31
C VAL A 60 2.06 -1.17 -15.22
N THR A 61 2.95 -1.49 -16.16
CA THR A 61 2.85 -2.64 -17.04
C THR A 61 3.61 -3.84 -16.46
N GLU A 62 3.39 -5.04 -17.00
CA GLU A 62 4.18 -6.22 -16.61
C GLU A 62 5.68 -6.01 -16.82
N LYS A 63 6.06 -5.40 -17.96
CA LYS A 63 7.45 -5.04 -18.22
C LYS A 63 8.00 -4.07 -17.17
N PHE A 64 7.23 -3.04 -16.81
CA PHE A 64 7.63 -2.11 -15.75
C PHE A 64 7.87 -2.82 -14.42
N LEU A 65 6.98 -3.74 -14.01
CA LEU A 65 7.13 -4.51 -12.77
C LEU A 65 8.40 -5.35 -12.76
N GLN A 66 8.72 -6.01 -13.88
CA GLN A 66 9.94 -6.82 -14.04
C GLN A 66 11.22 -5.98 -13.97
N GLU A 67 11.19 -4.73 -14.50
CA GLU A 67 12.33 -3.81 -14.49
C GLU A 67 12.48 -3.08 -13.16
N PHE A 68 11.38 -2.68 -12.53
CA PHE A 68 11.37 -1.92 -11.27
C PHE A 68 11.84 -2.77 -10.09
N LYS A 69 11.47 -4.05 -10.02
CA LYS A 69 11.86 -5.01 -8.96
C LYS A 69 11.53 -4.50 -7.56
N ALA A 70 10.27 -4.17 -7.33
CA ALA A 70 9.80 -3.80 -6.00
C ALA A 70 9.97 -4.92 -4.99
N GLU A 71 10.37 -4.62 -3.77
CA GLU A 71 10.34 -5.52 -2.62
C GLU A 71 9.00 -5.48 -1.88
N ALA A 72 8.21 -4.44 -2.06
CA ALA A 72 6.83 -4.36 -1.60
C ALA A 72 6.01 -3.41 -2.48
N ILE A 73 4.68 -3.58 -2.46
CA ILE A 73 3.75 -2.75 -3.21
C ILE A 73 2.67 -2.21 -2.27
N ILE A 74 2.32 -0.93 -2.42
CA ILE A 74 1.10 -0.36 -1.86
C ILE A 74 0.15 -0.01 -3.00
N LEU A 75 -1.07 -0.52 -2.94
CA LEU A 75 -2.19 -0.16 -3.79
C LEU A 75 -2.94 0.99 -3.12
N SER A 76 -2.91 2.19 -3.68
CA SER A 76 -3.51 3.38 -3.07
C SER A 76 -5.04 3.35 -3.06
N GLY A 77 -5.64 4.33 -2.42
CA GLY A 77 -7.04 4.67 -2.63
C GLY A 77 -7.29 5.22 -4.03
N GLY A 78 -8.55 5.47 -4.35
CA GLY A 78 -8.97 6.07 -5.62
C GLY A 78 -10.42 6.54 -5.58
N PRO A 79 -10.81 7.46 -6.47
CA PRO A 79 -12.17 8.00 -6.52
C PRO A 79 -13.16 7.11 -7.28
N SER A 80 -12.67 6.10 -7.99
CA SER A 80 -13.46 5.23 -8.85
C SER A 80 -14.20 4.16 -8.05
N SER A 81 -15.30 3.65 -8.61
CA SER A 81 -15.93 2.41 -8.14
C SER A 81 -15.32 1.21 -8.85
N ILE A 82 -14.93 0.17 -8.11
CA ILE A 82 -14.40 -1.07 -8.70
C ILE A 82 -15.46 -1.85 -9.48
N THR A 83 -16.74 -1.55 -9.25
CA THR A 83 -17.87 -2.16 -9.94
C THR A 83 -18.17 -1.53 -11.30
N ASP A 84 -17.52 -0.40 -11.63
CA ASP A 84 -17.67 0.25 -12.93
C ASP A 84 -16.86 -0.50 -14.01
N GLU A 85 -17.37 -0.53 -15.25
CA GLU A 85 -16.82 -1.35 -16.35
C GLU A 85 -15.35 -1.07 -16.67
N ASN A 86 -14.94 0.21 -16.59
CA ASN A 86 -13.55 0.62 -16.87
C ASN A 86 -12.80 1.02 -15.58
N SER A 87 -13.09 0.35 -14.47
CA SER A 87 -12.44 0.65 -13.20
C SER A 87 -10.91 0.44 -13.26
N PRO A 88 -10.10 1.34 -12.68
CA PRO A 88 -8.65 1.23 -12.63
C PRO A 88 -8.19 -0.08 -11.99
N ARG A 89 -7.33 -0.84 -12.68
CA ARG A 89 -6.77 -2.11 -12.17
C ARG A 89 -5.30 -2.22 -12.55
N PRO A 90 -4.45 -2.81 -11.70
CA PRO A 90 -3.09 -3.14 -12.07
C PRO A 90 -3.07 -4.43 -12.91
N PRO A 91 -1.93 -4.78 -13.54
CA PRO A 91 -1.74 -6.10 -14.15
C PRO A 91 -1.88 -7.24 -13.11
N ASN A 92 -2.39 -8.39 -13.52
CA ASN A 92 -2.51 -9.57 -12.65
C ASN A 92 -1.17 -10.00 -12.04
N LEU A 93 -0.07 -9.79 -12.76
CA LEU A 93 1.29 -10.07 -12.31
C LEU A 93 1.62 -9.44 -10.95
N VAL A 94 0.99 -8.30 -10.57
CA VAL A 94 1.18 -7.68 -9.24
C VAL A 94 0.94 -8.71 -8.13
N PHE A 95 -0.10 -9.52 -8.23
CA PHE A 95 -0.45 -10.50 -7.20
C PHE A 95 0.29 -11.84 -7.34
N GLU A 96 1.19 -11.97 -8.31
CA GLU A 96 2.00 -13.17 -8.60
C GLU A 96 3.48 -12.99 -8.20
N LEU A 97 3.89 -11.79 -7.77
CA LEU A 97 5.28 -11.44 -7.47
C LEU A 97 5.84 -12.05 -6.17
N ASP A 98 5.01 -12.70 -5.35
CA ASP A 98 5.38 -13.25 -4.02
C ASP A 98 6.06 -12.24 -3.08
N ILE A 99 5.71 -10.97 -3.19
CA ILE A 99 6.18 -9.88 -2.32
C ILE A 99 5.02 -9.33 -1.48
N PRO A 100 5.28 -8.68 -0.33
CA PRO A 100 4.25 -8.06 0.48
C PRO A 100 3.49 -6.97 -0.28
N ILE A 101 2.14 -7.01 -0.20
CA ILE A 101 1.25 -6.03 -0.83
C ILE A 101 0.25 -5.52 0.20
N LEU A 102 0.11 -4.20 0.30
CA LEU A 102 -0.91 -3.53 1.12
C LEU A 102 -1.91 -2.80 0.23
N GLY A 103 -3.17 -3.20 0.27
CA GLY A 103 -4.28 -2.47 -0.37
C GLY A 103 -4.92 -1.47 0.60
N ILE A 104 -5.05 -0.20 0.21
CA ILE A 104 -5.67 0.86 1.00
C ILE A 104 -6.94 1.32 0.30
N CYS A 105 -8.09 1.25 0.98
CA CYS A 105 -9.40 1.69 0.50
C CYS A 105 -9.74 1.08 -0.87
N TYR A 106 -9.70 1.84 -1.96
CA TYR A 106 -9.87 1.32 -3.32
C TYR A 106 -8.89 0.17 -3.64
N GLY A 107 -7.64 0.25 -3.15
CA GLY A 107 -6.65 -0.82 -3.30
C GLY A 107 -7.07 -2.14 -2.65
N GLN A 108 -7.78 -2.10 -1.52
CA GLN A 108 -8.41 -3.29 -0.92
C GLN A 108 -9.48 -3.86 -1.85
N GLN A 109 -10.35 -3.01 -2.39
CA GLN A 109 -11.45 -3.41 -3.27
C GLN A 109 -10.90 -4.02 -4.57
N VAL A 110 -9.87 -3.42 -5.17
CA VAL A 110 -9.15 -3.98 -6.33
C VAL A 110 -8.60 -5.37 -6.02
N MET A 111 -7.90 -5.50 -4.89
CA MET A 111 -7.33 -6.79 -4.45
C MET A 111 -8.42 -7.86 -4.32
N MET A 112 -9.52 -7.54 -3.65
CA MET A 112 -10.62 -8.50 -3.48
C MET A 112 -11.28 -8.87 -4.81
N ALA A 113 -11.61 -7.88 -5.65
CA ALA A 113 -12.24 -8.12 -6.95
C ALA A 113 -11.37 -8.99 -7.88
N MET A 114 -10.05 -8.80 -7.87
CA MET A 114 -9.12 -9.55 -8.73
C MET A 114 -8.78 -10.95 -8.20
N LEU A 115 -8.96 -11.20 -6.90
CA LEU A 115 -8.59 -12.47 -6.26
C LEU A 115 -9.79 -13.38 -5.94
N GLY A 116 -10.99 -13.05 -6.43
CA GLY A 116 -12.20 -13.89 -6.29
C GLY A 116 -13.07 -13.58 -5.07
N GLY A 117 -12.87 -12.42 -4.47
CA GLY A 117 -13.81 -11.79 -3.54
C GLY A 117 -14.94 -11.06 -4.28
N HIS A 118 -15.72 -10.27 -3.54
CA HIS A 118 -16.80 -9.46 -4.11
C HIS A 118 -16.86 -8.08 -3.44
N VAL A 119 -17.20 -7.07 -4.23
CA VAL A 119 -17.37 -5.68 -3.79
C VAL A 119 -18.72 -5.19 -4.25
N ASP A 120 -19.49 -4.65 -3.31
CA ASP A 120 -20.82 -4.08 -3.58
C ASP A 120 -20.77 -2.55 -3.54
N LYS A 121 -21.68 -1.94 -4.32
CA LYS A 121 -21.93 -0.49 -4.20
C LYS A 121 -22.58 -0.21 -2.85
N GLY A 122 -22.06 0.76 -2.14
CA GLY A 122 -22.50 1.15 -0.82
C GLY A 122 -23.82 1.91 -0.83
N VAL A 123 -24.92 1.21 -0.93
CA VAL A 123 -26.26 1.81 -0.75
C VAL A 123 -26.58 1.80 0.74
N GLY A 124 -26.41 2.96 1.41
CA GLY A 124 -26.65 3.09 2.86
C GLY A 124 -25.55 2.55 3.77
N THR A 125 -24.43 2.05 3.20
CA THR A 125 -23.26 1.51 3.92
C THR A 125 -21.98 2.33 3.73
N ALA A 126 -22.09 3.45 3.00
CA ALA A 126 -20.97 4.36 2.82
C ALA A 126 -20.49 4.95 4.15
N GLU A 127 -19.16 4.97 4.38
CA GLU A 127 -18.55 5.59 5.55
C GLU A 127 -17.65 6.73 5.13
N PHE A 128 -17.93 7.92 5.66
CA PHE A 128 -17.12 9.13 5.45
C PHE A 128 -16.83 9.78 6.80
N GLY A 129 -15.54 9.92 7.13
CA GLY A 129 -15.10 10.54 8.38
C GLY A 129 -14.61 9.54 9.40
N ARG A 130 -14.75 9.92 10.67
CA ARG A 130 -14.26 9.14 11.80
C ARG A 130 -15.11 7.87 12.00
N ALA A 131 -14.44 6.73 12.06
CA ALA A 131 -15.03 5.44 12.42
C ALA A 131 -14.21 4.75 13.54
N ILE A 132 -14.85 3.82 14.24
CA ILE A 132 -14.21 3.00 15.25
C ILE A 132 -14.13 1.56 14.73
N LEU A 133 -12.91 1.03 14.70
CA LEU A 133 -12.68 -0.38 14.42
C LEU A 133 -12.73 -1.20 15.69
N HIS A 134 -13.25 -2.40 15.55
CA HIS A 134 -13.26 -3.44 16.57
C HIS A 134 -12.32 -4.58 16.14
N LYS A 135 -11.33 -4.87 16.99
CA LYS A 135 -10.39 -6.00 16.78
C LYS A 135 -11.16 -7.32 16.89
N THR A 136 -10.81 -8.29 16.05
CA THR A 136 -11.23 -9.69 16.21
C THR A 136 -10.28 -10.44 17.16
N ASP A 137 -10.57 -11.71 17.45
CA ASP A 137 -9.70 -12.56 18.28
C ASP A 137 -8.42 -13.04 17.53
N ARG A 138 -8.27 -12.65 16.27
CA ARG A 138 -7.10 -13.03 15.46
C ARG A 138 -5.96 -12.04 15.63
N GLU A 139 -4.73 -12.54 15.54
CA GLU A 139 -3.51 -11.75 15.63
C GLU A 139 -2.80 -11.68 14.25
N THR A 140 -2.18 -10.55 13.98
CA THR A 140 -1.32 -10.34 12.81
C THR A 140 -0.22 -9.36 13.15
N THR A 141 0.97 -9.59 12.60
CA THR A 141 2.12 -8.68 12.72
C THR A 141 1.80 -7.27 12.20
N LEU A 142 0.88 -7.14 11.23
CA LEU A 142 0.43 -5.83 10.73
C LEU A 142 -0.14 -4.94 11.84
N LEU A 143 -0.76 -5.54 12.87
CA LEU A 143 -1.44 -4.83 13.96
C LEU A 143 -0.66 -4.85 15.28
N GLU A 144 0.61 -5.24 15.26
CA GLU A 144 1.45 -5.24 16.47
C GLU A 144 1.58 -3.82 17.03
N GLY A 145 1.19 -3.64 18.32
CA GLY A 145 1.19 -2.34 19.00
C GLY A 145 0.15 -1.33 18.46
N TRP A 146 -0.65 -1.71 17.47
CA TRP A 146 -1.60 -0.80 16.84
C TRP A 146 -2.86 -0.58 17.69
N PHE A 147 -3.46 -1.64 18.20
CA PHE A 147 -4.58 -1.54 19.13
C PHE A 147 -4.09 -1.26 20.56
N SER A 148 -4.55 -0.17 21.20
CA SER A 148 -4.34 0.08 22.62
C SER A 148 -5.37 -0.64 23.50
N THR A 149 -6.55 -0.85 22.93
CA THR A 149 -7.68 -1.61 23.51
C THR A 149 -8.23 -2.51 22.39
N ASN A 150 -9.42 -3.05 22.55
CA ASN A 150 -10.09 -3.78 21.46
C ASN A 150 -10.69 -2.84 20.39
N GLN A 151 -10.46 -1.53 20.51
CA GLN A 151 -10.98 -0.52 19.58
C GLN A 151 -9.88 0.47 19.18
N GLU A 152 -9.97 0.98 17.94
CA GLU A 152 -9.08 2.03 17.46
C GLU A 152 -9.82 2.97 16.48
N GLN A 153 -9.47 4.26 16.53
CA GLN A 153 -10.04 5.26 15.64
C GLN A 153 -9.34 5.25 14.29
N VAL A 154 -10.13 5.33 13.22
CA VAL A 154 -9.65 5.47 11.85
C VAL A 154 -10.47 6.50 11.07
N TRP A 155 -9.96 6.87 9.89
CA TRP A 155 -10.66 7.70 8.91
C TRP A 155 -11.13 6.86 7.73
N MET A 156 -12.44 6.77 7.55
CA MET A 156 -13.08 6.13 6.41
C MET A 156 -13.40 7.16 5.32
N SER A 157 -13.32 6.76 4.07
CA SER A 157 -13.74 7.55 2.91
C SER A 157 -14.07 6.61 1.75
N HIS A 158 -15.19 5.88 1.88
CA HIS A 158 -15.59 4.92 0.86
C HIS A 158 -17.11 4.87 0.65
N GLY A 159 -17.52 4.74 -0.62
CA GLY A 159 -18.87 4.40 -1.01
C GLY A 159 -19.05 2.89 -1.13
N ASP A 160 -18.18 2.25 -1.91
CA ASP A 160 -18.17 0.80 -2.11
C ASP A 160 -17.49 0.09 -0.93
N HIS A 161 -17.86 -1.17 -0.68
CA HIS A 161 -17.27 -1.99 0.36
C HIS A 161 -17.12 -3.44 -0.08
N VAL A 162 -16.14 -4.12 0.49
CA VAL A 162 -15.99 -5.56 0.31
C VAL A 162 -17.15 -6.27 1.00
N SER A 163 -17.91 -7.07 0.25
CA SER A 163 -19.03 -7.87 0.76
C SER A 163 -18.68 -9.35 0.90
N LYS A 164 -17.62 -9.79 0.21
CA LYS A 164 -17.07 -11.15 0.35
C LYS A 164 -15.56 -11.09 0.17
N ILE A 165 -14.81 -11.63 1.14
CA ILE A 165 -13.35 -11.75 1.02
C ILE A 165 -12.96 -12.85 0.06
N ALA A 166 -11.80 -12.68 -0.59
CA ALA A 166 -11.20 -13.68 -1.46
C ALA A 166 -10.75 -14.92 -0.64
N PRO A 167 -10.64 -16.11 -1.28
CA PRO A 167 -10.17 -17.31 -0.60
C PRO A 167 -8.81 -17.12 0.07
N GLY A 168 -8.65 -17.69 1.27
CA GLY A 168 -7.42 -17.62 2.06
C GLY A 168 -7.20 -16.33 2.85
N PHE A 169 -8.10 -15.34 2.72
CA PHE A 169 -8.06 -14.16 3.59
C PHE A 169 -8.76 -14.40 4.92
N GLU A 170 -8.27 -13.74 5.95
CA GLU A 170 -8.82 -13.71 7.30
C GLU A 170 -9.12 -12.28 7.73
N VAL A 171 -10.08 -12.09 8.65
CA VAL A 171 -10.54 -10.78 9.14
C VAL A 171 -9.91 -10.49 10.50
N PHE A 172 -9.28 -9.33 10.64
CA PHE A 172 -8.58 -8.88 11.85
C PHE A 172 -9.26 -7.70 12.55
N ALA A 173 -10.05 -6.91 11.82
CA ALA A 173 -10.88 -5.86 12.39
C ALA A 173 -12.10 -5.57 11.52
N THR A 174 -13.15 -5.06 12.17
CA THR A 174 -14.43 -4.68 11.57
C THR A 174 -14.82 -3.28 11.98
N SER A 175 -15.64 -2.57 11.18
CA SER A 175 -16.41 -1.40 11.61
C SER A 175 -17.90 -1.68 11.48
N GLN A 176 -18.73 -0.69 11.83
CA GLN A 176 -20.19 -0.82 11.74
C GLN A 176 -20.65 -1.15 10.32
N ASN A 177 -20.05 -0.55 9.30
CA ASN A 177 -20.46 -0.69 7.89
C ASN A 177 -19.38 -1.35 7.02
N ALA A 178 -18.17 -1.63 7.57
CA ALA A 178 -17.12 -2.36 6.89
C ALA A 178 -16.76 -3.64 7.66
N PRO A 179 -17.44 -4.77 7.39
CA PRO A 179 -17.19 -6.04 8.08
C PRO A 179 -15.80 -6.62 7.79
N PHE A 180 -15.11 -6.08 6.78
CA PHE A 180 -13.78 -6.50 6.35
C PHE A 180 -12.79 -5.31 6.39
N ALA A 181 -12.82 -4.54 7.50
CA ALA A 181 -12.04 -3.31 7.62
C ALA A 181 -10.53 -3.54 7.61
N ILE A 182 -10.05 -4.66 8.15
CA ILE A 182 -8.66 -5.14 8.04
C ILE A 182 -8.69 -6.62 7.73
N ILE A 183 -8.08 -7.01 6.63
CA ILE A 183 -7.97 -8.38 6.17
C ILE A 183 -6.54 -8.71 5.75
N ALA A 184 -6.13 -9.97 5.86
CA ALA A 184 -4.85 -10.44 5.36
C ALA A 184 -4.91 -11.90 4.91
N ASN A 185 -4.04 -12.22 3.96
CA ASN A 185 -3.63 -13.57 3.60
C ASN A 185 -2.12 -13.67 3.83
N HIS A 186 -1.73 -14.22 4.97
CA HIS A 186 -0.32 -14.27 5.39
C HIS A 186 0.52 -15.18 4.48
N GLU A 187 -0.06 -16.28 4.00
CA GLU A 187 0.62 -17.20 3.09
C GLU A 187 1.06 -16.50 1.80
N ARG A 188 0.20 -15.63 1.27
CA ARG A 188 0.46 -14.85 0.06
C ARG A 188 1.05 -13.46 0.33
N LYS A 189 1.32 -13.10 1.59
CA LYS A 189 1.83 -11.78 2.02
C LYS A 189 0.93 -10.61 1.57
N LEU A 190 -0.39 -10.84 1.51
CA LEU A 190 -1.37 -9.84 1.09
C LEU A 190 -2.10 -9.27 2.30
N TYR A 191 -2.12 -7.96 2.40
CA TYR A 191 -2.72 -7.18 3.48
C TYR A 191 -3.64 -6.12 2.89
N ALA A 192 -4.75 -5.84 3.54
CA ALA A 192 -5.62 -4.78 3.04
C ALA A 192 -6.44 -4.12 4.16
N VAL A 193 -6.66 -2.82 4.01
CA VAL A 193 -7.41 -1.98 4.93
C VAL A 193 -8.42 -1.12 4.16
N GLN A 194 -9.64 -0.96 4.69
CA GLN A 194 -10.67 -0.14 4.07
C GLN A 194 -10.49 1.36 4.37
N PHE A 195 -9.84 1.69 5.47
CA PHE A 195 -9.59 3.06 5.91
C PHE A 195 -8.27 3.62 5.37
N HIS A 196 -8.01 4.90 5.63
CA HIS A 196 -6.82 5.62 5.22
C HIS A 196 -5.81 5.74 6.37
N PRO A 197 -4.75 4.89 6.44
CA PRO A 197 -3.73 4.98 7.47
C PRO A 197 -2.79 6.19 7.29
N GLU A 198 -2.71 6.75 6.09
CA GLU A 198 -1.82 7.85 5.73
C GLU A 198 -2.28 9.21 6.23
N VAL A 199 -3.59 9.36 6.54
CA VAL A 199 -4.15 10.65 6.93
C VAL A 199 -4.03 10.91 8.43
N HIS A 200 -3.98 12.18 8.81
CA HIS A 200 -3.84 12.61 10.20
C HIS A 200 -4.97 12.11 11.12
N HIS A 201 -6.17 11.93 10.57
CA HIS A 201 -7.35 11.50 11.31
C HIS A 201 -7.36 10.00 11.68
N THR A 202 -6.35 9.24 11.23
CA THR A 202 -6.03 7.90 11.71
C THR A 202 -4.79 8.00 12.60
N PRO A 203 -4.95 8.18 13.94
CA PRO A 203 -3.87 8.60 14.83
C PRO A 203 -2.67 7.63 14.82
N LYS A 204 -2.92 6.33 14.69
CA LYS A 204 -1.89 5.29 14.66
C LYS A 204 -1.59 4.77 13.25
N GLY A 205 -1.98 5.50 12.21
CA GLY A 205 -1.77 5.07 10.83
C GLY A 205 -0.30 4.84 10.48
N SER A 206 0.60 5.66 11.02
CA SER A 206 2.05 5.48 10.82
C SER A 206 2.56 4.16 11.40
N THR A 207 2.08 3.72 12.57
CA THR A 207 2.44 2.41 13.15
C THR A 207 2.03 1.25 12.25
N LEU A 208 0.87 1.31 11.60
CA LEU A 208 0.43 0.29 10.65
C LEU A 208 1.34 0.24 9.42
N LEU A 209 1.69 1.40 8.85
CA LEU A 209 2.62 1.48 7.71
C LEU A 209 4.03 1.01 8.09
N GLU A 210 4.52 1.34 9.28
CA GLU A 210 5.80 0.85 9.83
C GLU A 210 5.79 -0.68 9.97
N ASN A 211 4.72 -1.26 10.54
CA ASN A 211 4.56 -2.70 10.64
C ASN A 211 4.56 -3.38 9.26
N PHE A 212 3.89 -2.79 8.26
CA PHE A 212 3.92 -3.30 6.89
C PHE A 212 5.34 -3.26 6.30
N CYS A 213 6.08 -2.16 6.47
CA CYS A 213 7.48 -2.06 6.02
C CYS A 213 8.37 -3.11 6.72
N ARG A 214 8.16 -3.36 8.01
CA ARG A 214 8.87 -4.40 8.76
C ARG A 214 8.55 -5.81 8.24
N ILE A 215 7.28 -6.11 7.93
CA ILE A 215 6.87 -7.37 7.29
C ILE A 215 7.57 -7.54 5.94
N ALA A 216 7.74 -6.46 5.20
CA ALA A 216 8.42 -6.45 3.91
C ALA A 216 9.96 -6.47 4.02
N GLY A 217 10.52 -6.43 5.24
CA GLY A 217 11.95 -6.51 5.49
C GLY A 217 12.72 -5.21 5.22
N PHE A 218 12.04 -4.05 5.17
CA PHE A 218 12.71 -2.77 5.01
C PHE A 218 13.49 -2.39 6.27
N SER A 219 14.74 -1.93 6.08
CA SER A 219 15.64 -1.54 7.16
C SER A 219 15.51 -0.09 7.60
N GLY A 220 14.84 0.78 6.81
CA GLY A 220 14.73 2.21 7.11
C GLY A 220 16.07 2.94 6.96
N ASP A 221 16.85 2.60 5.94
CA ASP A 221 18.21 3.11 5.71
C ASP A 221 18.29 4.17 4.60
N TRP A 222 17.17 4.56 4.02
CA TRP A 222 17.14 5.59 3.00
C TRP A 222 17.18 7.00 3.62
N THR A 223 18.15 7.83 3.18
CA THR A 223 18.39 9.22 3.67
C THR A 223 18.45 10.22 2.51
#